data_47415262083807c131a4a7466b04f02d
#
_entry.id   47415262083807c131a4a7466b04f02d
#
_cell.length_a   1.000
_cell.length_b   1.000
_cell.length_c   1.000
_cell.angle_alpha   90.00
_cell.angle_beta   90.00
_cell.angle_gamma   90.00
#
_symmetry.space_group_name_H-M   'P 1'
#
loop_
_entity.id
_entity.type
_entity.pdbx_description
1 polymer ?
#
loop_
_entity_poly.entity_id
_entity_poly.type
_entity_poly.pdbx_seq_one_letter_code
_entity_poly.pdbx_strand_id
1 'polypeptide(L)'
;MVYRLIMIFLLVFVLGACEQAPLKGKIEKVGMLVPDTISDQVWGTIGYKGLLRIQSSFNADVYYKERVDNEAAIKMAVKDFDKKKVNLIFGHGSEYEKVFNEICKQYPDIHFVLVNGRADHDNVTSIDFNGEAMGFFGGMTAAQKSHSKKIGVLATHRWQPEIKGFIEGAKYVNANIEVVTLYVGQWDDSEKAMKLYQKMKKAGVDVVYPAGDRYNVPVIEQIKKDGLFAIGYISDQSDLGNNIVLTSTVQHVDEAYELIANKFDQGNLTGGRQRFDFQDGVIEIGRFSPQINQSFREKVSGLIEDYKKTGKLPNKT
;
A
#
# COMPACT_ATOMS: atom_id res chain seq x y z
N MET A 1 1.44 -56.06 36.81
CA MET A 1 2.27 -55.76 35.64
C MET A 1 1.54 -54.82 34.65
N VAL A 2 0.23 -54.96 34.47
CA VAL A 2 -0.61 -54.14 33.57
C VAL A 2 -0.67 -52.65 33.99
N TYR A 3 -0.79 -52.34 35.28
CA TYR A 3 -0.85 -50.96 35.78
C TYR A 3 0.44 -50.14 35.56
N ARG A 4 1.61 -50.78 35.50
CA ARG A 4 2.89 -50.11 35.20
C ARG A 4 3.03 -49.76 33.72
N LEU A 5 2.45 -50.53 32.83
CA LEU A 5 2.43 -50.25 31.37
C LEU A 5 1.47 -49.12 31.03
N ILE A 6 0.32 -49.02 31.70
CA ILE A 6 -0.67 -47.92 31.50
C ILE A 6 -0.10 -46.59 31.98
N MET A 7 0.67 -46.57 33.07
CA MET A 7 1.30 -45.35 33.60
C MET A 7 2.42 -44.85 32.68
N ILE A 8 3.16 -45.74 32.01
CA ILE A 8 4.18 -45.37 31.03
C ILE A 8 3.55 -44.84 29.74
N PHE A 9 2.40 -45.37 29.31
CA PHE A 9 1.69 -44.91 28.13
C PHE A 9 1.04 -43.52 28.32
N LEU A 10 0.63 -43.19 29.56
CA LEU A 10 0.10 -41.85 29.91
C LEU A 10 1.22 -40.81 30.00
N LEU A 11 2.46 -41.19 30.35
CA LEU A 11 3.59 -40.26 30.44
C LEU A 11 4.17 -39.87 29.04
N VAL A 12 3.96 -40.69 28.02
CA VAL A 12 4.43 -40.43 26.64
C VAL A 12 3.51 -39.47 25.93
N PHE A 13 2.24 -39.33 26.34
CA PHE A 13 1.29 -38.41 25.69
C PHE A 13 1.43 -36.94 26.16
N VAL A 14 2.20 -36.67 27.23
CA VAL A 14 2.42 -35.29 27.75
C VAL A 14 3.64 -34.61 27.12
N LEU A 15 4.46 -35.31 26.32
CA LEU A 15 5.67 -34.78 25.72
C LEU A 15 5.48 -34.32 24.28
N GLY A 16 4.27 -34.35 23.71
CA GLY A 16 3.98 -34.06 22.31
C GLY A 16 3.33 -32.69 22.02
N ALA A 17 3.11 -31.84 23.02
CA ALA A 17 2.45 -30.55 22.84
C ALA A 17 3.36 -29.37 23.20
N CYS A 18 4.56 -29.34 22.62
CA CYS A 18 5.22 -28.05 22.37
C CYS A 18 4.78 -27.55 20.99
N GLU A 19 3.52 -27.28 20.83
CA GLU A 19 3.06 -26.29 19.88
C GLU A 19 3.68 -24.98 20.38
N GLN A 20 4.63 -24.45 19.62
CA GLN A 20 5.17 -23.11 19.89
C GLN A 20 3.96 -22.18 19.87
N ALA A 21 3.54 -21.74 21.05
CA ALA A 21 2.51 -20.73 21.17
C ALA A 21 2.98 -19.54 20.31
N PRO A 22 2.14 -19.01 19.42
CA PRO A 22 2.49 -17.81 18.67
C PRO A 22 2.97 -16.76 19.67
N LEU A 23 4.06 -16.07 19.33
CA LEU A 23 4.61 -14.99 20.15
C LEU A 23 3.45 -14.07 20.55
N LYS A 24 3.01 -14.14 21.79
CA LYS A 24 2.01 -13.22 22.34
C LYS A 24 2.69 -11.85 22.46
N GLY A 25 2.78 -11.16 21.31
CA GLY A 25 3.35 -9.84 21.27
C GLY A 25 2.40 -8.86 21.91
N LYS A 26 2.69 -8.39 23.11
CA LYS A 26 2.14 -7.12 23.57
C LYS A 26 2.99 -6.02 22.95
N ILE A 27 2.36 -5.01 22.37
CA ILE A 27 3.07 -3.84 21.85
C ILE A 27 3.68 -3.09 23.05
N GLU A 28 5.00 -2.96 23.04
CA GLU A 28 5.73 -2.12 23.99
C GLU A 28 6.43 -0.99 23.25
N LYS A 29 7.18 -1.32 22.23
CA LYS A 29 7.98 -0.38 21.45
C LYS A 29 7.93 -0.71 19.96
N VAL A 30 7.67 0.30 19.15
CA VAL A 30 7.53 0.16 17.71
C VAL A 30 8.59 0.97 16.99
N GLY A 31 9.22 0.37 15.99
CA GLY A 31 10.19 1.00 15.11
C GLY A 31 9.66 1.17 13.69
N MET A 32 10.10 2.23 13.02
CA MET A 32 9.86 2.41 11.59
C MET A 32 11.16 2.80 10.88
N LEU A 33 11.41 2.18 9.75
CA LEU A 33 12.49 2.53 8.83
C LEU A 33 11.90 3.11 7.55
N VAL A 34 12.41 4.24 7.11
CA VAL A 34 12.03 4.85 5.82
C VAL A 34 13.27 5.07 4.97
N PRO A 35 13.18 4.82 3.64
CA PRO A 35 14.34 4.96 2.75
C PRO A 35 14.76 6.41 2.57
N ASP A 36 13.86 7.36 2.79
CA ASP A 36 14.10 8.80 2.69
C ASP A 36 13.63 9.53 3.96
N THR A 37 12.88 10.61 3.83
CA THR A 37 12.40 11.44 4.95
C THR A 37 10.91 11.19 5.22
N ILE A 38 10.50 11.41 6.49
CA ILE A 38 9.09 11.38 6.90
C ILE A 38 8.31 12.64 6.45
N SER A 39 8.97 13.63 5.88
CA SER A 39 8.39 14.90 5.42
C SER A 39 8.33 15.03 3.90
N ASP A 40 8.27 13.93 3.17
CA ASP A 40 8.25 13.87 1.70
C ASP A 40 6.89 14.22 1.06
N GLN A 41 5.92 14.63 1.86
CA GLN A 41 4.55 15.02 1.50
C GLN A 41 3.60 13.87 1.14
N VAL A 42 4.07 12.66 0.85
CA VAL A 42 3.23 11.52 0.46
C VAL A 42 3.61 10.25 1.23
N TRP A 43 4.61 9.51 0.78
CA TRP A 43 4.89 8.16 1.25
C TRP A 43 5.43 8.12 2.68
N GLY A 44 6.55 8.78 2.97
CA GLY A 44 7.13 8.82 4.31
C GLY A 44 6.20 9.48 5.33
N THR A 45 5.48 10.53 4.90
CA THR A 45 4.50 11.22 5.75
C THR A 45 3.36 10.30 6.19
N ILE A 46 2.82 9.46 5.29
CA ILE A 46 1.71 8.57 5.65
C ILE A 46 2.19 7.42 6.55
N GLY A 47 3.41 6.89 6.34
CA GLY A 47 4.03 5.92 7.24
C GLY A 47 4.22 6.47 8.65
N TYR A 48 4.71 7.72 8.75
CA TYR A 48 4.89 8.38 10.04
C TYR A 48 3.54 8.63 10.76
N LYS A 49 2.49 9.00 10.04
CA LYS A 49 1.14 9.08 10.61
C LYS A 49 0.69 7.72 11.17
N GLY A 50 0.96 6.62 10.48
CA GLY A 50 0.68 5.28 10.97
C GLY A 50 1.42 4.97 12.27
N LEU A 51 2.71 5.34 12.36
CA LEU A 51 3.48 5.19 13.58
C LEU A 51 2.89 5.99 14.76
N LEU A 52 2.44 7.23 14.50
CA LEU A 52 1.79 8.07 15.52
C LEU A 52 0.40 7.54 15.93
N ARG A 53 -0.35 6.93 15.01
CA ARG A 53 -1.60 6.23 15.36
C ARG A 53 -1.32 5.08 16.33
N ILE A 54 -0.31 4.25 16.06
CA ILE A 54 0.10 3.18 16.97
C ILE A 54 0.49 3.73 18.34
N GLN A 55 1.30 4.80 18.38
CA GLN A 55 1.66 5.48 19.64
C GLN A 55 0.41 5.86 20.45
N SER A 56 -0.57 6.49 19.78
CA SER A 56 -1.79 6.95 20.43
C SER A 56 -2.70 5.81 20.91
N SER A 57 -2.90 4.78 20.04
CA SER A 57 -3.85 3.70 20.31
C SER A 57 -3.36 2.69 21.34
N PHE A 58 -2.05 2.48 21.43
CA PHE A 58 -1.44 1.46 22.31
C PHE A 58 -0.62 2.05 23.44
N ASN A 59 -0.49 3.37 23.53
CA ASN A 59 0.41 4.07 24.48
C ASN A 59 1.85 3.51 24.39
N ALA A 60 2.31 3.20 23.18
CA ALA A 60 3.60 2.60 22.92
C ALA A 60 4.70 3.64 22.72
N ASP A 61 5.93 3.30 23.09
CA ASP A 61 7.10 4.09 22.66
C ASP A 61 7.34 3.87 21.17
N VAL A 62 7.49 4.95 20.40
CA VAL A 62 7.75 4.85 18.96
C VAL A 62 9.09 5.45 18.58
N TYR A 63 9.76 4.82 17.62
CA TYR A 63 11.05 5.20 17.09
C TYR A 63 11.02 5.17 15.57
N TYR A 64 11.75 6.06 14.91
CA TYR A 64 11.94 6.00 13.47
C TYR A 64 13.36 6.31 13.06
N LYS A 65 13.76 5.87 11.90
CA LYS A 65 15.02 6.20 11.25
C LYS A 65 14.77 6.53 9.78
N GLU A 66 15.29 7.65 9.36
CA GLU A 66 15.23 8.17 8.00
C GLU A 66 16.50 7.82 7.22
N ARG A 67 16.39 7.84 5.89
CA ARG A 67 17.51 7.59 4.97
C ARG A 67 18.17 6.23 5.18
N VAL A 68 17.32 5.23 5.46
CA VAL A 68 17.75 3.85 5.66
C VAL A 68 17.46 3.07 4.38
N ASP A 69 18.28 3.28 3.34
CA ASP A 69 18.06 2.87 1.96
C ASP A 69 18.99 1.75 1.47
N ASN A 70 19.92 1.30 2.32
CA ASN A 70 20.87 0.26 1.96
C ASN A 70 21.01 -0.82 3.03
N GLU A 71 21.51 -1.99 2.62
CA GLU A 71 21.58 -3.18 3.48
C GLU A 71 22.34 -2.95 4.80
N ALA A 72 23.48 -2.24 4.76
CA ALA A 72 24.26 -1.97 5.96
C ALA A 72 23.55 -1.05 6.94
N ALA A 73 22.88 0.00 6.43
CA ALA A 73 22.09 0.92 7.22
C ALA A 73 20.88 0.21 7.86
N ILE A 74 20.20 -0.66 7.11
CA ILE A 74 19.06 -1.45 7.60
C ILE A 74 19.50 -2.36 8.75
N LYS A 75 20.57 -3.16 8.57
CA LYS A 75 21.09 -4.06 9.61
C LYS A 75 21.52 -3.30 10.86
N MET A 76 22.16 -2.15 10.70
CA MET A 76 22.55 -1.28 11.83
C MET A 76 21.31 -0.71 12.54
N ALA A 77 20.32 -0.28 11.81
CA ALA A 77 19.07 0.27 12.36
C ALA A 77 18.28 -0.77 13.16
N VAL A 78 18.16 -2.00 12.66
CA VAL A 78 17.52 -3.11 13.37
C VAL A 78 18.27 -3.45 14.65
N LYS A 79 19.60 -3.53 14.61
CA LYS A 79 20.43 -3.75 15.80
C LYS A 79 20.24 -2.67 16.86
N ASP A 80 20.07 -1.40 16.46
CA ASP A 80 19.81 -0.33 17.39
C ASP A 80 18.41 -0.40 18.00
N PHE A 81 17.41 -0.83 17.22
CA PHE A 81 16.06 -1.06 17.71
C PHE A 81 15.99 -2.25 18.66
N ASP A 82 16.73 -3.33 18.40
CA ASP A 82 16.84 -4.49 19.30
C ASP A 82 17.42 -4.08 20.67
N LYS A 83 18.48 -3.27 20.70
CA LYS A 83 19.05 -2.72 21.95
C LYS A 83 18.00 -1.91 22.75
N LYS A 84 17.07 -1.26 22.08
CA LYS A 84 15.98 -0.50 22.70
C LYS A 84 14.79 -1.37 23.09
N LYS A 85 14.83 -2.68 22.80
CA LYS A 85 13.74 -3.62 23.02
C LYS A 85 12.49 -3.29 22.19
N VAL A 86 12.69 -2.81 20.97
CA VAL A 86 11.62 -2.69 19.98
C VAL A 86 11.20 -4.09 19.56
N ASN A 87 9.90 -4.39 19.62
CA ASN A 87 9.38 -5.72 19.29
C ASN A 87 8.52 -5.78 18.03
N LEU A 88 8.20 -4.62 17.42
CA LEU A 88 7.50 -4.52 16.14
C LEU A 88 8.23 -3.49 15.27
N ILE A 89 8.72 -3.89 14.08
CA ILE A 89 9.45 -3.00 13.19
C ILE A 89 8.78 -2.95 11.83
N PHE A 90 8.40 -1.75 11.38
CA PHE A 90 7.91 -1.49 10.04
C PHE A 90 9.04 -1.06 9.11
N GLY A 91 9.23 -1.77 8.01
CA GLY A 91 10.02 -1.34 6.84
C GLY A 91 9.08 -0.69 5.83
N HIS A 92 9.13 0.62 5.72
CA HIS A 92 8.21 1.41 4.91
C HIS A 92 8.66 1.49 3.45
N GLY A 93 8.53 0.36 2.75
CA GLY A 93 8.89 0.19 1.35
C GLY A 93 9.39 -1.22 1.05
N SER A 94 9.42 -1.57 -0.23
CA SER A 94 9.91 -2.87 -0.73
C SER A 94 11.42 -3.05 -0.57
N GLU A 95 12.17 -1.99 -0.31
CA GLU A 95 13.62 -1.96 -0.11
C GLU A 95 14.06 -2.83 1.06
N TYR A 96 13.19 -3.03 2.03
CA TYR A 96 13.46 -3.80 3.25
C TYR A 96 13.27 -5.30 3.08
N GLU A 97 12.60 -5.76 2.00
CA GLU A 97 12.22 -7.17 1.77
C GLU A 97 13.39 -8.13 1.93
N LYS A 98 14.47 -7.91 1.17
CA LYS A 98 15.64 -8.79 1.18
C LYS A 98 16.26 -8.90 2.58
N VAL A 99 16.50 -7.74 3.21
CA VAL A 99 17.23 -7.69 4.47
C VAL A 99 16.40 -8.25 5.62
N PHE A 100 15.11 -7.91 5.72
CA PHE A 100 14.26 -8.42 6.79
C PHE A 100 14.11 -9.94 6.72
N ASN A 101 13.89 -10.53 5.54
CA ASN A 101 13.84 -11.97 5.37
C ASN A 101 15.19 -12.67 5.67
N GLU A 102 16.32 -12.00 5.41
CA GLU A 102 17.66 -12.54 5.71
C GLU A 102 17.97 -12.57 7.21
N ILE A 103 17.62 -11.49 7.94
CA ILE A 103 18.03 -11.32 9.33
C ILE A 103 17.00 -11.72 10.37
N CYS A 104 15.73 -11.90 10.02
CA CYS A 104 14.61 -12.07 10.96
C CYS A 104 14.84 -13.20 11.98
N LYS A 105 15.49 -14.31 11.57
CA LYS A 105 15.80 -15.43 12.47
C LYS A 105 16.83 -15.10 13.55
N GLN A 106 17.63 -14.03 13.36
CA GLN A 106 18.58 -13.54 14.37
C GLN A 106 17.88 -12.70 15.46
N TYR A 107 16.63 -12.28 15.22
CA TYR A 107 15.84 -11.44 16.10
C TYR A 107 14.46 -12.08 16.37
N PRO A 108 14.41 -13.22 17.10
CA PRO A 108 13.16 -13.96 17.31
C PRO A 108 12.10 -13.18 18.11
N ASP A 109 12.53 -12.20 18.90
CA ASP A 109 11.64 -11.34 19.71
C ASP A 109 11.10 -10.13 18.94
N ILE A 110 11.51 -9.96 17.66
CA ILE A 110 11.07 -8.87 16.80
C ILE A 110 10.15 -9.43 15.70
N HIS A 111 8.99 -8.84 15.56
CA HIS A 111 8.16 -9.03 14.38
C HIS A 111 8.41 -7.93 13.36
N PHE A 112 8.74 -8.32 12.14
CA PHE A 112 9.02 -7.41 11.02
C PHE A 112 7.79 -7.25 10.15
N VAL A 113 7.46 -6.02 9.78
CA VAL A 113 6.37 -5.71 8.86
C VAL A 113 6.93 -5.00 7.64
N LEU A 114 6.71 -5.59 6.48
CA LEU A 114 7.08 -5.02 5.18
C LEU A 114 5.87 -4.33 4.56
N VAL A 115 6.05 -3.14 4.04
CA VAL A 115 5.03 -2.50 3.20
C VAL A 115 5.45 -2.65 1.74
N ASN A 116 4.60 -3.32 0.95
CA ASN A 116 4.86 -3.62 -0.47
C ASN A 116 6.06 -4.56 -0.71
N GLY A 117 6.19 -5.64 0.08
CA GLY A 117 7.23 -6.64 -0.08
C GLY A 117 6.69 -8.06 0.08
N ARG A 118 7.57 -9.08 0.02
CA ARG A 118 7.24 -10.48 0.31
C ARG A 118 7.78 -10.89 1.67
N ALA A 119 6.96 -11.60 2.42
CA ALA A 119 7.30 -12.18 3.71
C ALA A 119 7.46 -13.68 3.57
N ASP A 120 8.63 -14.21 3.89
CA ASP A 120 8.99 -15.62 3.72
C ASP A 120 9.20 -16.36 5.06
N HIS A 121 8.94 -15.69 6.22
CA HIS A 121 9.18 -16.24 7.56
C HIS A 121 8.05 -15.89 8.54
N ASP A 122 7.93 -16.70 9.61
CA ASP A 122 6.84 -16.59 10.59
C ASP A 122 6.81 -15.25 11.36
N ASN A 123 7.97 -14.63 11.56
CA ASN A 123 8.07 -13.31 12.19
C ASN A 123 8.27 -12.16 11.17
N VAL A 124 7.88 -12.38 9.91
CA VAL A 124 7.84 -11.34 8.88
C VAL A 124 6.44 -11.32 8.26
N THR A 125 5.76 -10.19 8.32
CA THR A 125 4.46 -9.95 7.66
C THR A 125 4.64 -8.92 6.56
N SER A 126 4.02 -9.13 5.41
CA SER A 126 3.94 -8.09 4.38
C SER A 126 2.52 -7.52 4.29
N ILE A 127 2.44 -6.19 4.25
CA ILE A 127 1.24 -5.43 3.93
C ILE A 127 1.20 -5.22 2.42
N ASP A 128 0.06 -5.53 1.81
CA ASP A 128 -0.16 -5.39 0.38
C ASP A 128 -1.58 -4.86 0.13
N PHE A 129 -1.73 -3.96 -0.82
CA PHE A 129 -2.99 -3.33 -1.15
C PHE A 129 -3.51 -3.82 -2.49
N ASN A 130 -4.83 -3.95 -2.65
CA ASN A 130 -5.43 -4.36 -3.93
C ASN A 130 -5.41 -3.22 -4.95
N GLY A 131 -4.23 -2.90 -5.48
CA GLY A 131 -4.02 -1.87 -6.48
C GLY A 131 -4.82 -2.09 -7.77
N GLU A 132 -5.08 -3.36 -8.17
CA GLU A 132 -5.89 -3.66 -9.35
C GLU A 132 -7.31 -3.11 -9.19
N ALA A 133 -7.93 -3.28 -8.01
CA ALA A 133 -9.28 -2.76 -7.76
C ALA A 133 -9.30 -1.22 -7.72
N MET A 134 -8.33 -0.59 -7.05
CA MET A 134 -8.23 0.88 -7.05
C MET A 134 -8.06 1.43 -8.47
N GLY A 135 -7.12 0.87 -9.22
CA GLY A 135 -6.87 1.26 -10.60
C GLY A 135 -8.13 1.12 -11.47
N PHE A 136 -8.92 0.04 -11.28
CA PHE A 136 -10.15 -0.18 -12.04
C PHE A 136 -11.14 0.98 -11.89
N PHE A 137 -11.48 1.37 -10.67
CA PHE A 137 -12.41 2.47 -10.44
C PHE A 137 -11.84 3.83 -10.83
N GLY A 138 -10.52 4.04 -10.68
CA GLY A 138 -9.82 5.22 -11.21
C GLY A 138 -9.89 5.30 -12.74
N GLY A 139 -9.67 4.18 -13.43
CA GLY A 139 -9.77 4.08 -14.89
C GLY A 139 -11.18 4.32 -15.43
N MET A 140 -12.22 3.82 -14.72
CA MET A 140 -13.62 4.14 -15.04
C MET A 140 -13.85 5.65 -15.03
N THR A 141 -13.35 6.34 -13.99
CA THR A 141 -13.53 7.78 -13.84
C THR A 141 -12.79 8.57 -14.91
N ALA A 142 -11.57 8.16 -15.25
CA ALA A 142 -10.79 8.76 -16.31
C ALA A 142 -11.49 8.64 -17.68
N ALA A 143 -11.98 7.44 -18.01
CA ALA A 143 -12.68 7.18 -19.26
C ALA A 143 -14.00 7.95 -19.40
N GLN A 144 -14.75 8.13 -18.30
CA GLN A 144 -15.97 8.89 -18.28
C GLN A 144 -15.75 10.38 -18.62
N LYS A 145 -14.60 10.94 -18.23
CA LYS A 145 -14.28 12.37 -18.43
C LYS A 145 -13.57 12.66 -19.74
N SER A 146 -12.84 11.71 -20.27
CA SER A 146 -12.04 11.90 -21.49
C SER A 146 -12.90 12.28 -22.70
N HIS A 147 -12.58 13.41 -23.32
CA HIS A 147 -13.16 13.88 -24.58
C HIS A 147 -12.39 13.35 -25.79
N SER A 148 -11.06 13.26 -25.68
CA SER A 148 -10.19 12.77 -26.75
C SER A 148 -10.30 11.25 -26.97
N LYS A 149 -10.89 10.52 -26.00
CA LYS A 149 -10.86 9.06 -25.90
C LYS A 149 -9.42 8.49 -25.80
N LYS A 150 -8.48 9.31 -25.35
CA LYS A 150 -7.09 8.96 -25.06
C LYS A 150 -6.75 9.38 -23.65
N ILE A 151 -6.47 8.39 -22.80
CA ILE A 151 -6.05 8.61 -21.42
C ILE A 151 -4.64 8.04 -21.20
N GLY A 152 -3.95 8.49 -20.17
CA GLY A 152 -2.57 8.11 -19.90
C GLY A 152 -2.36 7.51 -18.51
N VAL A 153 -1.50 6.50 -18.43
CA VAL A 153 -0.91 6.03 -17.18
C VAL A 153 0.58 6.33 -17.23
N LEU A 154 1.02 7.22 -16.37
CA LEU A 154 2.43 7.48 -16.13
C LEU A 154 2.85 6.70 -14.90
N ALA A 155 3.31 5.47 -15.10
CA ALA A 155 3.65 4.54 -14.04
C ALA A 155 5.15 4.54 -13.73
N THR A 156 5.54 4.08 -12.55
CA THR A 156 6.95 3.86 -12.23
C THR A 156 7.43 2.55 -12.84
N HIS A 157 6.76 1.44 -12.53
CA HIS A 157 7.18 0.10 -12.93
C HIS A 157 6.06 -0.70 -13.61
N ARG A 158 6.44 -1.64 -14.50
CA ARG A 158 5.49 -2.48 -15.23
C ARG A 158 4.67 -3.43 -14.35
N TRP A 159 5.17 -3.79 -13.19
CA TRP A 159 4.54 -4.72 -12.26
C TRP A 159 3.47 -4.11 -11.35
N GLN A 160 3.30 -2.78 -11.38
CA GLN A 160 2.29 -2.10 -10.58
C GLN A 160 0.87 -2.60 -10.93
N PRO A 161 0.12 -3.18 -9.96
CA PRO A 161 -1.17 -3.81 -10.25
C PRO A 161 -2.26 -2.82 -10.68
N GLU A 162 -2.17 -1.57 -10.24
CA GLU A 162 -3.11 -0.50 -10.59
C GLU A 162 -3.13 -0.16 -12.08
N ILE A 163 -2.04 -0.44 -12.82
CA ILE A 163 -1.99 -0.21 -14.27
C ILE A 163 -3.01 -1.10 -14.99
N LYS A 164 -3.00 -2.39 -14.67
CA LYS A 164 -3.94 -3.37 -15.25
C LYS A 164 -5.36 -2.99 -14.91
N GLY A 165 -5.63 -2.71 -13.64
CA GLY A 165 -6.94 -2.28 -13.19
C GLY A 165 -7.42 -1.03 -13.94
N PHE A 166 -6.58 0.00 -14.05
CA PHE A 166 -6.92 1.24 -14.75
C PHE A 166 -7.31 1.01 -16.23
N ILE A 167 -6.54 0.19 -16.94
CA ILE A 167 -6.83 -0.17 -18.33
C ILE A 167 -8.16 -0.91 -18.43
N GLU A 168 -8.40 -1.90 -17.57
CA GLU A 168 -9.64 -2.70 -17.55
C GLU A 168 -10.85 -1.83 -17.20
N GLY A 169 -10.73 -0.97 -16.18
CA GLY A 169 -11.81 -0.08 -15.76
C GLY A 169 -12.15 0.98 -16.81
N ALA A 170 -11.14 1.52 -17.48
CA ALA A 170 -11.36 2.44 -18.60
C ALA A 170 -12.10 1.77 -19.76
N LYS A 171 -11.70 0.56 -20.14
CA LYS A 171 -12.36 -0.22 -21.20
C LYS A 171 -13.74 -0.69 -20.82
N TYR A 172 -14.03 -0.92 -19.55
CA TYR A 172 -15.36 -1.24 -19.04
C TYR A 172 -16.36 -0.09 -19.31
N VAL A 173 -15.91 1.16 -19.22
CA VAL A 173 -16.73 2.34 -19.54
C VAL A 173 -16.79 2.60 -21.04
N ASN A 174 -15.65 2.49 -21.73
CA ASN A 174 -15.55 2.71 -23.17
C ASN A 174 -14.56 1.71 -23.80
N ALA A 175 -15.09 0.69 -24.48
CA ALA A 175 -14.27 -0.37 -25.10
C ALA A 175 -13.25 0.17 -26.13
N ASN A 176 -13.52 1.33 -26.73
CA ASN A 176 -12.69 1.95 -27.78
C ASN A 176 -11.71 3.01 -27.22
N ILE A 177 -11.59 3.13 -25.90
CA ILE A 177 -10.66 4.09 -25.31
C ILE A 177 -9.21 3.65 -25.50
N GLU A 178 -8.35 4.58 -25.91
CA GLU A 178 -6.90 4.35 -26.00
C GLU A 178 -6.26 4.67 -24.66
N VAL A 179 -5.46 3.73 -24.11
CA VAL A 179 -4.71 3.95 -22.88
C VAL A 179 -3.22 3.96 -23.20
N VAL A 180 -2.60 5.13 -23.14
CA VAL A 180 -1.16 5.32 -23.34
C VAL A 180 -0.45 5.07 -22.00
N THR A 181 0.39 4.02 -21.93
CA THR A 181 1.14 3.71 -20.72
C THR A 181 2.63 3.98 -20.94
N LEU A 182 3.22 4.84 -20.11
CA LEU A 182 4.66 5.15 -20.10
C LEU A 182 5.26 4.89 -18.73
N TYR A 183 6.55 4.53 -18.70
CA TYR A 183 7.23 4.08 -17.48
C TYR A 183 8.42 4.97 -17.13
N VAL A 184 8.39 5.54 -15.93
CA VAL A 184 9.45 6.37 -15.39
C VAL A 184 10.68 5.53 -15.02
N GLY A 185 10.47 4.41 -14.33
CA GLY A 185 11.51 3.47 -13.94
C GLY A 185 12.12 3.73 -12.56
N GLN A 186 11.89 4.91 -11.99
CA GLN A 186 12.31 5.32 -10.64
C GLN A 186 11.17 6.07 -9.98
N TRP A 187 10.99 5.89 -8.67
CA TRP A 187 9.88 6.49 -7.92
C TRP A 187 9.99 8.03 -7.81
N ASP A 188 11.20 8.56 -7.90
CA ASP A 188 11.57 9.95 -7.63
C ASP A 188 12.09 10.73 -8.85
N ASP A 189 12.15 10.14 -10.05
CA ASP A 189 12.63 10.80 -11.26
C ASP A 189 11.56 11.73 -11.86
N SER A 190 11.36 12.86 -11.19
CA SER A 190 10.41 13.90 -11.63
C SER A 190 10.76 14.52 -12.98
N GLU A 191 12.04 14.59 -13.34
CA GLU A 191 12.47 15.14 -14.64
C GLU A 191 12.02 14.24 -15.80
N LYS A 192 12.27 12.93 -15.67
CA LYS A 192 11.83 11.95 -16.67
C LYS A 192 10.31 11.85 -16.72
N ALA A 193 9.64 11.86 -15.56
CA ALA A 193 8.19 11.86 -15.47
C ALA A 193 7.59 13.04 -16.25
N MET A 194 8.13 14.24 -16.07
CA MET A 194 7.68 15.43 -16.78
C MET A 194 7.91 15.32 -18.29
N LYS A 195 9.07 14.80 -18.73
CA LYS A 195 9.34 14.55 -20.17
C LYS A 195 8.33 13.55 -20.77
N LEU A 196 7.99 12.50 -20.04
CA LEU A 196 7.01 11.50 -20.48
C LEU A 196 5.59 12.05 -20.48
N TYR A 197 5.21 12.85 -19.49
CA TYR A 197 3.94 13.57 -19.49
C TYR A 197 3.79 14.46 -20.73
N GLN A 198 4.82 15.23 -21.11
CA GLN A 198 4.79 16.06 -22.31
C GLN A 198 4.62 15.23 -23.61
N LYS A 199 5.15 13.99 -23.65
CA LYS A 199 4.88 13.06 -24.76
C LYS A 199 3.41 12.65 -24.81
N MET A 200 2.80 12.33 -23.65
CA MET A 200 1.38 11.99 -23.54
C MET A 200 0.50 13.16 -24.03
N LYS A 201 0.79 14.37 -23.56
CA LYS A 201 0.07 15.58 -23.96
C LYS A 201 0.13 15.80 -25.49
N LYS A 202 1.32 15.66 -26.09
CA LYS A 202 1.51 15.75 -27.57
C LYS A 202 0.76 14.66 -28.32
N ALA A 203 0.54 13.49 -27.71
CA ALA A 203 -0.24 12.40 -28.29
C ALA A 203 -1.77 12.58 -28.15
N GLY A 204 -2.21 13.70 -27.54
CA GLY A 204 -3.62 14.02 -27.36
C GLY A 204 -4.28 13.38 -26.15
N VAL A 205 -3.49 12.94 -25.17
CA VAL A 205 -4.02 12.47 -23.87
C VAL A 205 -4.60 13.64 -23.09
N ASP A 206 -5.84 13.50 -22.58
CA ASP A 206 -6.56 14.56 -21.86
C ASP A 206 -6.83 14.24 -20.38
N VAL A 207 -6.66 12.97 -19.97
CA VAL A 207 -6.69 12.55 -18.56
C VAL A 207 -5.47 11.70 -18.26
N VAL A 208 -4.68 12.04 -17.22
CA VAL A 208 -3.47 11.31 -16.85
C VAL A 208 -3.56 10.77 -15.42
N TYR A 209 -3.14 9.54 -15.24
CA TYR A 209 -2.91 8.92 -13.93
C TYR A 209 -1.41 8.84 -13.66
N PRO A 210 -0.82 9.78 -12.92
CA PRO A 210 0.60 9.76 -12.56
C PRO A 210 0.82 8.84 -11.34
N ALA A 211 0.89 7.53 -11.63
CA ALA A 211 0.97 6.46 -10.63
C ALA A 211 2.41 6.24 -10.14
N GLY A 212 2.93 7.20 -9.40
CA GLY A 212 4.25 7.12 -8.77
C GLY A 212 4.47 8.15 -7.70
N ASP A 213 5.38 7.80 -6.78
CA ASP A 213 5.72 8.67 -5.67
C ASP A 213 6.53 9.88 -6.12
N ARG A 214 6.51 10.97 -5.35
CA ARG A 214 7.21 12.25 -5.56
C ARG A 214 6.93 12.95 -6.88
N TYR A 215 6.85 12.25 -8.01
CA TYR A 215 6.57 12.92 -9.28
C TYR A 215 5.08 13.15 -9.55
N ASN A 216 4.17 12.47 -8.82
CA ASN A 216 2.73 12.65 -9.04
C ASN A 216 2.29 14.10 -8.81
N VAL A 217 2.70 14.72 -7.71
CA VAL A 217 2.33 16.10 -7.36
C VAL A 217 2.82 17.10 -8.41
N PRO A 218 4.12 17.17 -8.78
CA PRO A 218 4.58 18.09 -9.81
C PRO A 218 3.95 17.83 -11.19
N VAL A 219 3.64 16.58 -11.54
CA VAL A 219 2.93 16.26 -12.79
C VAL A 219 1.49 16.75 -12.73
N ILE A 220 0.76 16.57 -11.62
CA ILE A 220 -0.61 17.09 -11.44
C ILE A 220 -0.62 18.63 -11.53
N GLU A 221 0.33 19.30 -10.92
CA GLU A 221 0.46 20.76 -11.02
C GLU A 221 0.70 21.23 -12.46
N GLN A 222 1.44 20.45 -13.25
CA GLN A 222 1.62 20.75 -14.67
C GLN A 222 0.35 20.46 -15.49
N ILE A 223 -0.36 19.35 -15.21
CA ILE A 223 -1.66 19.01 -15.81
C ILE A 223 -2.65 20.15 -15.59
N LYS A 224 -2.68 20.70 -14.37
CA LYS A 224 -3.52 21.85 -14.01
C LYS A 224 -3.20 23.10 -14.86
N LYS A 225 -1.92 23.43 -15.03
CA LYS A 225 -1.48 24.54 -15.91
C LYS A 225 -1.88 24.32 -17.36
N ASP A 226 -1.90 23.08 -17.80
CA ASP A 226 -2.24 22.70 -19.18
C ASP A 226 -3.76 22.57 -19.41
N GLY A 227 -4.60 22.73 -18.36
CA GLY A 227 -6.05 22.62 -18.46
C GLY A 227 -6.55 21.20 -18.74
N LEU A 228 -5.76 20.17 -18.40
CA LEU A 228 -6.10 18.76 -18.54
C LEU A 228 -6.57 18.19 -17.20
N PHE A 229 -6.87 16.87 -17.16
CA PHE A 229 -7.39 16.20 -15.97
C PHE A 229 -6.41 15.16 -15.43
N ALA A 230 -6.51 14.89 -14.12
CA ALA A 230 -5.72 13.88 -13.43
C ALA A 230 -6.56 12.93 -12.61
N ILE A 231 -6.03 11.72 -12.39
CA ILE A 231 -6.41 10.83 -11.29
C ILE A 231 -5.28 10.90 -10.26
N GLY A 232 -5.61 11.16 -9.00
CA GLY A 232 -4.63 11.23 -7.91
C GLY A 232 -4.12 9.83 -7.49
N TYR A 233 -2.96 9.80 -6.83
CA TYR A 233 -2.27 8.57 -6.46
C TYR A 233 -1.95 8.50 -4.97
N ILE A 234 -2.24 7.38 -4.32
CA ILE A 234 -1.97 7.04 -2.90
C ILE A 234 -2.79 7.85 -1.88
N SER A 235 -3.02 9.14 -2.10
CA SER A 235 -3.77 10.02 -1.20
C SER A 235 -4.86 10.78 -1.95
N ASP A 236 -5.87 11.29 -1.24
CA ASP A 236 -6.85 12.18 -1.85
C ASP A 236 -6.18 13.52 -2.19
N GLN A 237 -5.86 13.69 -3.47
CA GLN A 237 -5.16 14.84 -4.02
C GLN A 237 -6.11 15.91 -4.58
N SER A 238 -7.39 15.87 -4.24
CA SER A 238 -8.39 16.87 -4.67
C SER A 238 -8.02 18.30 -4.28
N ASP A 239 -7.22 18.49 -3.22
CA ASP A 239 -6.76 19.81 -2.77
C ASP A 239 -5.71 20.44 -3.72
N LEU A 240 -5.07 19.67 -4.60
CA LEU A 240 -4.22 20.21 -5.68
C LEU A 240 -5.06 20.93 -6.75
N GLY A 241 -6.35 20.63 -6.84
CA GLY A 241 -7.30 21.28 -7.73
C GLY A 241 -8.55 20.43 -7.95
N ASN A 242 -9.60 20.69 -7.22
CA ASN A 242 -10.85 19.91 -7.24
C ASN A 242 -11.56 19.86 -8.61
N ASN A 243 -11.27 20.78 -9.51
CA ASN A 243 -11.79 20.78 -10.89
C ASN A 243 -10.88 20.00 -11.87
N ILE A 244 -9.67 19.64 -11.47
CA ILE A 244 -8.65 19.00 -12.31
C ILE A 244 -8.41 17.56 -11.87
N VAL A 245 -8.28 17.33 -10.56
CA VAL A 245 -8.20 15.97 -10.01
C VAL A 245 -9.62 15.41 -9.96
N LEU A 246 -9.90 14.47 -10.86
CA LEU A 246 -11.25 13.89 -11.04
C LEU A 246 -11.68 13.03 -9.85
N THR A 247 -10.77 12.31 -9.31
CA THR A 247 -10.77 11.52 -8.06
C THR A 247 -9.36 11.05 -7.80
N SER A 248 -9.15 10.28 -6.73
CA SER A 248 -7.85 9.70 -6.38
C SER A 248 -7.99 8.23 -6.01
N THR A 249 -6.96 7.43 -6.28
CA THR A 249 -6.79 6.10 -5.68
C THR A 249 -6.13 6.28 -4.32
N VAL A 250 -6.83 5.95 -3.24
CA VAL A 250 -6.38 6.25 -1.88
C VAL A 250 -5.99 4.96 -1.15
N GLN A 251 -4.86 4.98 -0.47
CA GLN A 251 -4.38 3.93 0.43
C GLN A 251 -4.19 4.54 1.82
N HIS A 252 -5.00 4.12 2.78
CA HIS A 252 -4.87 4.50 4.19
C HIS A 252 -3.79 3.61 4.86
N VAL A 253 -2.54 3.81 4.45
CA VAL A 253 -1.40 3.04 4.98
C VAL A 253 -1.26 3.21 6.49
N ASP A 254 -1.60 4.39 6.99
CA ASP A 254 -1.62 4.71 8.42
C ASP A 254 -2.65 3.87 9.19
N GLU A 255 -3.81 3.58 8.59
CA GLU A 255 -4.83 2.68 9.17
C GLU A 255 -4.39 1.21 9.08
N ALA A 256 -3.77 0.81 7.96
CA ALA A 256 -3.20 -0.54 7.84
C ALA A 256 -2.14 -0.80 8.91
N TYR A 257 -1.33 0.19 9.27
CA TYR A 257 -0.35 0.08 10.36
C TYR A 257 -1.04 -0.22 11.69
N GLU A 258 -2.10 0.52 12.02
CA GLU A 258 -2.87 0.32 13.25
C GLU A 258 -3.53 -1.06 13.28
N LEU A 259 -4.11 -1.52 12.16
CA LEU A 259 -4.71 -2.85 12.05
C LEU A 259 -3.66 -3.97 12.27
N ILE A 260 -2.48 -3.84 11.70
CA ILE A 260 -1.38 -4.80 11.90
C ILE A 260 -0.90 -4.77 13.35
N ALA A 261 -0.73 -3.58 13.91
CA ALA A 261 -0.36 -3.41 15.32
C ALA A 261 -1.38 -4.05 16.25
N ASN A 262 -2.68 -3.89 15.98
CA ASN A 262 -3.74 -4.51 16.76
C ASN A 262 -3.69 -6.06 16.69
N LYS A 263 -3.48 -6.63 15.50
CA LYS A 263 -3.29 -8.07 15.35
C LYS A 263 -2.07 -8.56 16.12
N PHE A 264 -0.97 -7.80 16.12
CA PHE A 264 0.23 -8.14 16.88
C PHE A 264 -0.04 -8.10 18.38
N ASP A 265 -0.66 -7.04 18.91
CA ASP A 265 -0.98 -6.88 20.32
C ASP A 265 -1.92 -7.98 20.86
N GLN A 266 -2.81 -8.48 20.00
CA GLN A 266 -3.70 -9.59 20.30
C GLN A 266 -3.03 -10.98 20.17
N GLY A 267 -1.76 -11.05 19.72
CA GLY A 267 -1.07 -12.31 19.44
C GLY A 267 -1.62 -13.06 18.22
N ASN A 268 -2.30 -12.36 17.31
CA ASN A 268 -2.96 -12.91 16.12
C ASN A 268 -2.23 -12.56 14.82
N LEU A 269 -1.11 -11.82 14.89
CA LEU A 269 -0.32 -11.52 13.72
C LEU A 269 0.55 -12.72 13.35
N THR A 270 0.35 -13.26 12.15
CA THR A 270 1.15 -14.36 11.60
C THR A 270 2.06 -13.82 10.50
N GLY A 271 3.18 -14.50 10.26
CA GLY A 271 4.00 -14.27 9.08
C GLY A 271 3.23 -14.48 7.78
N GLY A 272 3.81 -13.97 6.69
CA GLY A 272 3.21 -14.06 5.37
C GLY A 272 2.48 -12.79 4.93
N ARG A 273 1.68 -12.91 3.88
CA ARG A 273 1.05 -11.77 3.22
C ARG A 273 -0.28 -11.41 3.86
N GLN A 274 -0.44 -10.14 4.25
CA GLN A 274 -1.71 -9.53 4.62
C GLN A 274 -2.15 -8.59 3.50
N ARG A 275 -3.13 -9.00 2.72
CA ARG A 275 -3.67 -8.18 1.64
C ARG A 275 -4.89 -7.43 2.11
N PHE A 276 -4.86 -6.12 1.91
CA PHE A 276 -5.96 -5.21 2.22
C PHE A 276 -6.69 -4.78 0.95
N ASP A 277 -8.01 -4.58 1.09
CA ASP A 277 -8.89 -4.22 0.00
C ASP A 277 -9.95 -3.20 0.47
N PHE A 278 -10.91 -2.86 -0.38
CA PHE A 278 -12.03 -1.94 -0.08
C PHE A 278 -12.88 -2.36 1.13
N GLN A 279 -13.07 -3.67 1.34
CA GLN A 279 -13.84 -4.17 2.49
C GLN A 279 -13.14 -3.93 3.83
N ASP A 280 -11.82 -3.76 3.83
CA ASP A 280 -11.04 -3.49 5.04
C ASP A 280 -11.07 -2.00 5.43
N GLY A 281 -11.59 -1.12 4.55
CA GLY A 281 -11.65 0.32 4.75
C GLY A 281 -10.32 1.05 4.52
N VAL A 282 -9.25 0.33 4.22
CA VAL A 282 -7.90 0.91 4.05
C VAL A 282 -7.54 1.28 2.62
N ILE A 283 -8.42 1.01 1.66
CA ILE A 283 -8.36 1.58 0.31
C ILE A 283 -9.72 2.12 -0.10
N GLU A 284 -9.71 3.20 -0.84
CA GLU A 284 -10.92 3.84 -1.34
C GLU A 284 -10.67 4.62 -2.63
N ILE A 285 -11.75 5.09 -3.22
CA ILE A 285 -11.74 6.15 -4.23
C ILE A 285 -12.00 7.47 -3.52
N GLY A 286 -11.08 8.41 -3.64
CA GLY A 286 -11.15 9.72 -3.01
C GLY A 286 -12.32 10.59 -3.53
N ARG A 287 -12.38 11.80 -3.05
CA ARG A 287 -13.46 12.75 -3.43
C ARG A 287 -13.54 12.91 -4.94
N PHE A 288 -14.77 12.85 -5.47
CA PHE A 288 -15.02 13.12 -6.87
C PHE A 288 -15.03 14.63 -7.16
N SER A 289 -14.37 15.01 -8.24
CA SER A 289 -14.46 16.37 -8.81
C SER A 289 -15.91 16.73 -9.16
N PRO A 290 -16.32 18.01 -9.00
CA PRO A 290 -17.58 18.51 -9.57
C PRO A 290 -17.74 18.26 -11.06
N GLN A 291 -16.64 18.04 -11.78
CA GLN A 291 -16.60 17.71 -13.21
C GLN A 291 -17.18 16.31 -13.54
N ILE A 292 -17.30 15.42 -12.55
CA ILE A 292 -17.93 14.12 -12.69
C ILE A 292 -19.41 14.25 -12.31
N ASN A 293 -20.32 13.87 -13.21
CA ASN A 293 -21.75 13.98 -12.96
C ASN A 293 -22.22 13.05 -11.83
N GLN A 294 -23.30 13.43 -11.15
CA GLN A 294 -23.77 12.74 -9.96
C GLN A 294 -24.18 11.29 -10.26
N SER A 295 -24.86 11.02 -11.38
CA SER A 295 -25.30 9.68 -11.72
C SER A 295 -24.13 8.71 -11.93
N PHE A 296 -22.99 9.20 -12.45
CA PHE A 296 -21.80 8.38 -12.59
C PHE A 296 -21.12 8.12 -11.25
N ARG A 297 -21.06 9.13 -10.35
CA ARG A 297 -20.55 8.93 -8.98
C ARG A 297 -21.36 7.86 -8.26
N GLU A 298 -22.69 7.94 -8.31
CA GLU A 298 -23.61 6.96 -7.69
C GLU A 298 -23.40 5.57 -8.29
N LYS A 299 -23.23 5.47 -9.63
CA LYS A 299 -22.89 4.20 -10.30
C LYS A 299 -21.59 3.62 -9.78
N VAL A 300 -20.51 4.40 -9.69
CA VAL A 300 -19.20 3.91 -9.20
C VAL A 300 -19.33 3.49 -7.75
N SER A 301 -19.98 4.27 -6.89
CA SER A 301 -20.20 3.91 -5.49
C SER A 301 -20.98 2.61 -5.35
N GLY A 302 -22.04 2.40 -6.12
CA GLY A 302 -22.79 1.14 -6.14
C GLY A 302 -21.95 -0.05 -6.56
N LEU A 303 -21.12 0.10 -7.60
CA LEU A 303 -20.20 -0.95 -8.05
C LEU A 303 -19.11 -1.26 -7.01
N ILE A 304 -18.65 -0.27 -6.26
CA ILE A 304 -17.71 -0.49 -5.14
C ILE A 304 -18.38 -1.27 -4.02
N GLU A 305 -19.63 -0.93 -3.66
CA GLU A 305 -20.35 -1.69 -2.62
C GLU A 305 -20.65 -3.14 -3.05
N ASP A 306 -20.94 -3.38 -4.32
CA ASP A 306 -21.06 -4.75 -4.84
C ASP A 306 -19.72 -5.48 -4.87
N TYR A 307 -18.63 -4.78 -5.21
CA TYR A 307 -17.29 -5.32 -5.13
C TYR A 307 -16.91 -5.72 -3.69
N LYS A 308 -17.19 -4.88 -2.70
CA LYS A 308 -16.96 -5.19 -1.27
C LYS A 308 -17.66 -6.48 -0.83
N LYS A 309 -18.86 -6.74 -1.35
CA LYS A 309 -19.65 -7.95 -1.02
C LYS A 309 -19.13 -9.20 -1.73
N THR A 310 -18.67 -9.07 -2.97
CA THR A 310 -18.40 -10.22 -3.85
C THR A 310 -16.91 -10.49 -4.07
N GLY A 311 -16.04 -9.50 -3.86
CA GLY A 311 -14.63 -9.54 -4.23
C GLY A 311 -14.39 -9.58 -5.74
N LYS A 312 -15.43 -9.37 -6.58
CA LYS A 312 -15.34 -9.44 -8.03
C LYS A 312 -15.48 -8.07 -8.66
N LEU A 313 -14.52 -7.70 -9.50
CA LEU A 313 -14.62 -6.48 -10.29
C LEU A 313 -15.76 -6.58 -11.31
N PRO A 314 -16.40 -5.43 -11.69
CA PRO A 314 -17.56 -5.41 -12.57
C PRO A 314 -17.36 -6.07 -13.95
N ASN A 315 -16.14 -6.17 -14.44
CA ASN A 315 -15.81 -6.84 -15.69
C ASN A 315 -15.59 -8.37 -15.56
N LYS A 316 -15.70 -8.90 -14.32
CA LYS A 316 -15.50 -10.32 -13.99
C LYS A 316 -16.77 -10.96 -13.38
N THR A 317 -17.88 -10.23 -13.46
CA THR A 317 -19.21 -10.70 -13.02
C THR A 317 -19.97 -11.38 -14.14
#